data_bd619184fe3b3c87fbbbf1e27a8fb551
#
_entry.id   bd619184fe3b3c87fbbbf1e27a8fb551
#
_cell.length_a   1.000
_cell.length_b   1.000
_cell.length_c   1.000
_cell.angle_alpha   90.00
_cell.angle_beta   90.00
_cell.angle_gamma   90.00
#
_symmetry.space_group_name_H-M   'P 1'
#
loop_
_entity.id
_entity.type
_entity.pdbx_description
1 polymer ?
#
loop_
_entity_poly.entity_id
_entity_poly.type
_entity_poly.pdbx_seq_one_letter_code
_entity_poly.pdbx_strand_id
1 'polypeptide(L)'
;MKILITGGCGFVGSNIAIYLKKKLKKAEIFSLDNLMRNGSVVNENRLKKYKIKNFKINIENYKKIKSMPNFNLVIDCCAEPAIESSKKNPDRVFNTNLLGTFNILKKCIKDKANIIFLSSSRVYSIVDLRNLISNLNLKKSIKIKNKIDEKFSTNAASSLYGFTKLASEKLIMEFFFRRDLKYIINRFGVIAGPWQFGKQDQGFVPLWVAKHLFKTKLSYIGFGGHGNQVRDIIHINDVCKILLIQILKLKKINNGILFPSRS
;
A
#
# COMPACT_ATOMS: atom_id res chain seq x y z
N MET A 1 19.50 -0.88 -12.85
CA MET A 1 18.88 -0.76 -11.50
C MET A 1 17.92 -1.92 -11.32
N LYS A 2 18.06 -2.70 -10.23
CA LYS A 2 17.16 -3.81 -9.88
C LYS A 2 16.15 -3.34 -8.84
N ILE A 3 14.87 -3.49 -9.16
CA ILE A 3 13.75 -3.07 -8.29
C ILE A 3 12.94 -4.30 -7.88
N LEU A 4 12.75 -4.50 -6.58
CA LEU A 4 11.86 -5.51 -6.04
C LEU A 4 10.53 -4.86 -5.64
N ILE A 5 9.42 -5.50 -6.01
CA ILE A 5 8.08 -5.09 -5.58
C ILE A 5 7.49 -6.22 -4.76
N THR A 6 7.26 -6.00 -3.46
CA THR A 6 6.59 -6.97 -2.61
C THR A 6 5.08 -6.89 -2.79
N GLY A 7 4.37 -8.01 -2.59
CA GLY A 7 2.96 -8.08 -2.97
C GLY A 7 2.75 -7.83 -4.47
N GLY A 8 3.75 -8.17 -5.30
CA GLY A 8 3.79 -7.79 -6.71
C GLY A 8 2.75 -8.50 -7.59
N CYS A 9 2.12 -9.58 -7.12
CA CYS A 9 0.98 -10.21 -7.78
C CYS A 9 -0.38 -9.74 -7.21
N GLY A 10 -0.36 -8.82 -6.23
CA GLY A 10 -1.55 -8.11 -5.79
C GLY A 10 -2.01 -7.05 -6.78
N PHE A 11 -3.16 -6.42 -6.51
CA PHE A 11 -3.72 -5.34 -7.33
C PHE A 11 -2.72 -4.19 -7.55
N VAL A 12 -2.24 -3.62 -6.45
CA VAL A 12 -1.37 -2.44 -6.49
C VAL A 12 -0.01 -2.80 -7.06
N GLY A 13 0.63 -3.84 -6.51
CA GLY A 13 1.98 -4.25 -6.92
C GLY A 13 2.08 -4.64 -8.39
N SER A 14 1.09 -5.35 -8.95
CA SER A 14 1.13 -5.76 -10.36
C SER A 14 1.01 -4.59 -11.33
N ASN A 15 0.17 -3.61 -11.01
CA ASN A 15 0.03 -2.40 -11.82
C ASN A 15 1.32 -1.55 -11.77
N ILE A 16 1.92 -1.38 -10.59
CA ILE A 16 3.20 -0.67 -10.42
C ILE A 16 4.30 -1.39 -11.22
N ALA A 17 4.41 -2.73 -11.08
CA ALA A 17 5.43 -3.52 -11.74
C ALA A 17 5.39 -3.34 -13.26
N ILE A 18 4.20 -3.50 -13.85
CA ILE A 18 3.99 -3.36 -15.30
C ILE A 18 4.23 -1.92 -15.76
N TYR A 19 3.74 -0.94 -15.01
CA TYR A 19 3.93 0.47 -15.34
C TYR A 19 5.42 0.84 -15.35
N LEU A 20 6.15 0.48 -14.29
CA LEU A 20 7.59 0.75 -14.19
C LEU A 20 8.39 0.01 -15.26
N LYS A 21 8.03 -1.24 -15.60
CA LYS A 21 8.67 -1.99 -16.69
C LYS A 21 8.53 -1.28 -18.02
N LYS A 22 7.38 -0.66 -18.29
CA LYS A 22 7.15 0.13 -19.52
C LYS A 22 7.93 1.45 -19.53
N LYS A 23 8.06 2.11 -18.38
CA LYS A 23 8.65 3.46 -18.29
C LYS A 23 10.16 3.45 -18.06
N LEU A 24 10.69 2.49 -17.32
CA LEU A 24 12.10 2.40 -16.97
C LEU A 24 12.81 1.31 -17.78
N LYS A 25 13.09 1.58 -19.05
CA LYS A 25 13.64 0.61 -20.01
C LYS A 25 14.92 -0.10 -19.54
N LYS A 26 15.79 0.60 -18.77
CA LYS A 26 17.05 0.07 -18.24
C LYS A 26 16.92 -0.57 -16.85
N ALA A 27 15.72 -0.64 -16.28
CA ALA A 27 15.50 -1.26 -14.98
C ALA A 27 15.01 -2.72 -15.13
N GLU A 28 15.53 -3.57 -14.25
CA GLU A 28 15.04 -4.92 -14.05
C GLU A 28 14.01 -4.89 -12.90
N ILE A 29 12.79 -5.31 -13.20
CA ILE A 29 11.69 -5.33 -12.24
C ILE A 29 11.43 -6.78 -11.81
N PHE A 30 11.33 -6.97 -10.51
CA PHE A 30 11.06 -8.27 -9.89
C PHE A 30 9.85 -8.14 -8.94
N SER A 31 9.14 -9.23 -8.77
CA SER A 31 8.03 -9.38 -7.82
C SER A 31 8.40 -10.38 -6.73
N LEU A 32 7.91 -10.15 -5.53
CA LEU A 32 7.85 -11.12 -4.43
C LEU A 32 6.39 -11.24 -4.01
N ASP A 33 5.83 -12.44 -4.16
CA ASP A 33 4.44 -12.73 -3.77
C ASP A 33 4.26 -14.22 -3.55
N ASN A 34 3.51 -14.62 -2.52
CA ASN A 34 3.27 -16.03 -2.21
C ASN A 34 2.06 -16.63 -2.96
N LEU A 35 1.32 -15.81 -3.71
CA LEU A 35 0.13 -16.16 -4.49
C LEU A 35 -1.06 -16.68 -3.66
N MET A 36 -1.07 -16.45 -2.35
CA MET A 36 -2.16 -16.93 -1.49
C MET A 36 -3.47 -16.15 -1.65
N ARG A 37 -3.41 -14.94 -2.21
CA ARG A 37 -4.60 -14.11 -2.39
C ARG A 37 -5.33 -14.47 -3.67
N ASN A 38 -6.66 -14.59 -3.59
CA ASN A 38 -7.48 -14.82 -4.80
C ASN A 38 -7.19 -13.75 -5.86
N GLY A 39 -7.00 -14.18 -7.11
CA GLY A 39 -6.64 -13.31 -8.22
C GLY A 39 -5.14 -13.07 -8.40
N SER A 40 -4.27 -13.42 -7.43
CA SER A 40 -2.82 -13.24 -7.56
C SER A 40 -2.23 -14.05 -8.73
N VAL A 41 -2.73 -15.24 -8.99
CA VAL A 41 -2.30 -16.07 -10.15
C VAL A 41 -2.60 -15.37 -11.48
N VAL A 42 -3.77 -14.71 -11.59
CA VAL A 42 -4.12 -13.93 -12.79
C VAL A 42 -3.13 -12.80 -13.00
N ASN A 43 -2.79 -12.09 -11.92
CA ASN A 43 -1.80 -11.02 -11.97
C ASN A 43 -0.37 -11.56 -12.23
N GLU A 44 0.00 -12.73 -11.70
CA GLU A 44 1.28 -13.36 -12.04
C GLU A 44 1.38 -13.62 -13.56
N ASN A 45 0.31 -14.14 -14.18
CA ASN A 45 0.27 -14.35 -15.64
C ASN A 45 0.42 -13.03 -16.43
N ARG A 46 -0.14 -11.92 -15.90
CA ARG A 46 0.11 -10.58 -16.46
C ARG A 46 1.58 -10.19 -16.36
N LEU A 47 2.22 -10.41 -15.21
CA LEU A 47 3.63 -10.10 -15.00
C LEU A 47 4.53 -10.89 -15.95
N LYS A 48 4.24 -12.18 -16.18
CA LYS A 48 4.98 -13.06 -17.12
C LYS A 48 4.98 -12.49 -18.54
N LYS A 49 3.85 -11.93 -19.02
CA LYS A 49 3.75 -11.27 -20.34
C LYS A 49 4.74 -10.09 -20.50
N TYR A 50 5.10 -9.45 -19.40
CA TYR A 50 6.08 -8.35 -19.38
C TYR A 50 7.48 -8.81 -18.95
N LYS A 51 7.74 -10.14 -18.91
CA LYS A 51 9.03 -10.72 -18.49
C LYS A 51 9.45 -10.26 -17.08
N ILE A 52 8.48 -10.09 -16.17
CA ILE A 52 8.70 -9.78 -14.77
C ILE A 52 8.65 -11.10 -13.99
N LYS A 53 9.79 -11.47 -13.39
CA LYS A 53 9.90 -12.68 -12.58
C LYS A 53 9.26 -12.46 -11.21
N ASN A 54 8.38 -13.38 -10.80
CA ASN A 54 7.88 -13.45 -9.44
C ASN A 54 8.70 -14.48 -8.63
N PHE A 55 9.16 -14.08 -7.45
CA PHE A 55 9.67 -15.00 -6.44
C PHE A 55 8.49 -15.44 -5.58
N LYS A 56 8.08 -16.70 -5.70
CA LYS A 56 6.99 -17.28 -4.90
C LYS A 56 7.47 -17.55 -3.47
N ILE A 57 7.54 -16.49 -2.67
CA ILE A 57 8.07 -16.51 -1.30
C ILE A 57 7.07 -15.83 -0.38
N ASN A 58 6.81 -16.42 0.81
CA ASN A 58 6.10 -15.75 1.88
C ASN A 58 7.02 -14.69 2.51
N ILE A 59 6.55 -13.45 2.63
CA ILE A 59 7.28 -12.31 3.20
C ILE A 59 7.75 -12.55 4.65
N GLU A 60 7.13 -13.50 5.34
CA GLU A 60 7.50 -13.92 6.69
C GLU A 60 8.80 -14.78 6.71
N ASN A 61 9.16 -15.38 5.57
CA ASN A 61 10.32 -16.27 5.47
C ASN A 61 11.62 -15.51 5.14
N TYR A 62 12.26 -14.96 6.17
CA TYR A 62 13.50 -14.20 6.00
C TYR A 62 14.63 -15.03 5.36
N LYS A 63 14.76 -16.32 5.68
CA LYS A 63 15.82 -17.18 5.11
C LYS A 63 15.76 -17.19 3.58
N LYS A 64 14.55 -17.34 3.01
CA LYS A 64 14.35 -17.30 1.55
C LYS A 64 14.52 -15.89 0.98
N ILE A 65 14.09 -14.85 1.70
CA ILE A 65 14.27 -13.45 1.27
C ILE A 65 15.76 -13.09 1.25
N LYS A 66 16.51 -13.50 2.26
CA LYS A 66 17.96 -13.25 2.37
C LYS A 66 18.75 -13.84 1.20
N SER A 67 18.31 -14.98 0.64
CA SER A 67 18.99 -15.67 -0.47
C SER A 67 18.63 -15.11 -1.86
N MET A 68 17.66 -14.17 -1.95
CA MET A 68 17.34 -13.52 -3.22
C MET A 68 18.51 -12.66 -3.72
N PRO A 69 18.57 -12.35 -5.04
CA PRO A 69 19.53 -11.40 -5.59
C PRO A 69 19.53 -10.05 -4.86
N ASN A 70 20.60 -9.29 -4.99
CA ASN A 70 20.66 -7.94 -4.45
C ASN A 70 19.81 -6.97 -5.29
N PHE A 71 19.11 -6.06 -4.61
CA PHE A 71 18.28 -5.02 -5.21
C PHE A 71 18.84 -3.63 -4.88
N ASN A 72 18.51 -2.65 -5.70
CA ASN A 72 18.87 -1.25 -5.46
C ASN A 72 17.71 -0.48 -4.81
N LEU A 73 16.48 -0.94 -5.05
CA LEU A 73 15.26 -0.34 -4.54
C LEU A 73 14.24 -1.43 -4.24
N VAL A 74 13.56 -1.29 -3.11
CA VAL A 74 12.38 -2.08 -2.77
C VAL A 74 11.16 -1.16 -2.75
N ILE A 75 10.07 -1.59 -3.40
CA ILE A 75 8.75 -0.97 -3.27
C ILE A 75 7.90 -1.95 -2.48
N ASP A 76 7.62 -1.60 -1.21
CA ASP A 76 6.90 -2.50 -0.31
C ASP A 76 5.39 -2.24 -0.38
N CYS A 77 4.70 -3.10 -1.13
CA CYS A 77 3.23 -3.09 -1.30
C CYS A 77 2.56 -4.26 -0.59
N CYS A 78 3.33 -5.16 0.05
CA CYS A 78 2.75 -6.34 0.68
C CYS A 78 1.94 -5.94 1.92
N ALA A 79 0.73 -6.42 2.00
CA ALA A 79 -0.11 -6.26 3.18
C ALA A 79 -1.30 -7.22 3.18
N GLU A 80 -1.78 -7.55 4.37
CA GLU A 80 -3.14 -8.06 4.62
C GLU A 80 -4.00 -6.86 5.09
N PRO A 81 -4.76 -6.23 4.18
CA PRO A 81 -5.40 -4.93 4.45
C PRO A 81 -6.84 -5.04 4.97
N ALA A 82 -7.44 -6.23 5.01
CA ALA A 82 -8.83 -6.41 5.37
C ALA A 82 -9.05 -6.29 6.90
N ILE A 83 -9.97 -5.43 7.31
CA ILE A 83 -10.32 -5.22 8.73
C ILE A 83 -10.97 -6.48 9.30
N GLU A 84 -11.82 -7.17 8.53
CA GLU A 84 -12.43 -8.44 8.95
C GLU A 84 -11.37 -9.54 9.16
N SER A 85 -10.34 -9.59 8.32
CA SER A 85 -9.19 -10.48 8.54
C SER A 85 -8.47 -10.17 9.85
N SER A 86 -8.41 -8.89 10.24
CA SER A 86 -7.80 -8.50 11.53
C SER A 86 -8.55 -9.05 12.73
N LYS A 87 -9.88 -9.19 12.64
CA LYS A 87 -10.68 -9.77 13.73
C LYS A 87 -10.60 -11.30 13.75
N LYS A 88 -10.59 -11.94 12.56
CA LYS A 88 -10.61 -13.40 12.43
C LYS A 88 -9.23 -14.04 12.59
N ASN A 89 -8.19 -13.37 12.15
CA ASN A 89 -6.81 -13.87 12.19
C ASN A 89 -5.82 -12.71 12.39
N PRO A 90 -5.68 -12.19 13.63
CA PRO A 90 -4.78 -11.08 13.94
C PRO A 90 -3.31 -11.43 13.68
N ASP A 91 -2.91 -12.67 13.92
CA ASP A 91 -1.52 -13.12 13.71
C ASP A 91 -1.11 -12.97 12.25
N ARG A 92 -2.00 -13.33 11.33
CA ARG A 92 -1.73 -13.16 9.90
C ARG A 92 -1.51 -11.69 9.53
N VAL A 93 -2.31 -10.78 10.09
CA VAL A 93 -2.16 -9.35 9.85
C VAL A 93 -0.84 -8.85 10.43
N PHE A 94 -0.52 -9.23 11.66
CA PHE A 94 0.72 -8.85 12.32
C PHE A 94 1.93 -9.40 11.57
N ASN A 95 1.95 -10.71 11.28
CA ASN A 95 3.07 -11.38 10.63
C ASN A 95 3.30 -10.86 9.21
N THR A 96 2.24 -10.72 8.41
CA THR A 96 2.39 -10.23 7.04
C THR A 96 2.80 -8.76 7.00
N ASN A 97 2.17 -7.89 7.80
CA ASN A 97 2.36 -6.45 7.68
C ASN A 97 3.60 -5.96 8.44
N LEU A 98 3.78 -6.39 9.70
CA LEU A 98 4.86 -5.87 10.55
C LEU A 98 6.12 -6.74 10.44
N LEU A 99 6.02 -8.04 10.72
CA LEU A 99 7.16 -8.96 10.60
C LEU A 99 7.65 -9.05 9.15
N GLY A 100 6.73 -9.06 8.17
CA GLY A 100 7.07 -9.02 6.76
C GLY A 100 7.87 -7.79 6.39
N THR A 101 7.41 -6.59 6.76
CA THR A 101 8.17 -5.34 6.55
C THR A 101 9.51 -5.38 7.27
N PHE A 102 9.58 -5.87 8.51
CA PHE A 102 10.85 -6.04 9.22
C PHE A 102 11.85 -6.93 8.46
N ASN A 103 11.38 -8.03 7.86
CA ASN A 103 12.22 -8.90 7.03
C ASN A 103 12.72 -8.19 5.76
N ILE A 104 11.88 -7.38 5.14
CA ILE A 104 12.25 -6.54 3.98
C ILE A 104 13.28 -5.49 4.38
N LEU A 105 13.15 -4.86 5.54
CA LEU A 105 14.14 -3.90 6.03
C LEU A 105 15.52 -4.53 6.24
N LYS A 106 15.56 -5.72 6.84
CA LYS A 106 16.82 -6.50 6.93
C LYS A 106 17.44 -6.77 5.55
N LYS A 107 16.61 -7.07 4.56
CA LYS A 107 17.07 -7.25 3.18
C LYS A 107 17.57 -5.94 2.57
N CYS A 108 16.87 -4.82 2.78
CA CYS A 108 17.31 -3.50 2.31
C CYS A 108 18.69 -3.12 2.88
N ILE A 109 18.92 -3.34 4.17
CA ILE A 109 20.21 -3.06 4.79
C ILE A 109 21.31 -3.94 4.20
N LYS A 110 21.05 -5.26 4.06
CA LYS A 110 22.00 -6.19 3.45
C LYS A 110 22.40 -5.77 2.03
N ASP A 111 21.42 -5.35 1.23
CA ASP A 111 21.62 -5.03 -0.19
C ASP A 111 22.06 -3.59 -0.42
N LYS A 112 22.10 -2.75 0.62
CA LYS A 112 22.24 -1.28 0.54
C LYS A 112 21.16 -0.68 -0.38
N ALA A 113 19.93 -1.15 -0.23
CA ALA A 113 18.77 -0.77 -1.04
C ALA A 113 17.96 0.34 -0.39
N ASN A 114 17.48 1.27 -1.19
CA ASN A 114 16.47 2.24 -0.78
C ASN A 114 15.09 1.58 -0.67
N ILE A 115 14.14 2.24 0.02
CA ILE A 115 12.78 1.73 0.13
C ILE A 115 11.74 2.81 -0.16
N ILE A 116 10.69 2.42 -0.88
CA ILE A 116 9.43 3.16 -0.98
C ILE A 116 8.35 2.28 -0.36
N PHE A 117 7.76 2.74 0.73
CA PHE A 117 6.76 2.00 1.49
C PHE A 117 5.36 2.54 1.21
N LEU A 118 4.44 1.66 0.87
CA LEU A 118 3.04 1.99 0.74
C LEU A 118 2.35 1.82 2.10
N SER A 119 2.25 2.93 2.80
CA SER A 119 1.46 3.06 4.02
C SER A 119 -0.01 3.37 3.67
N SER A 120 -0.77 3.83 4.61
CA SER A 120 -2.21 4.01 4.49
C SER A 120 -2.70 5.21 5.31
N SER A 121 -3.77 5.86 4.85
CA SER A 121 -4.51 6.83 5.66
C SER A 121 -5.12 6.23 6.95
N ARG A 122 -5.14 4.89 7.09
CA ARG A 122 -5.58 4.21 8.31
C ARG A 122 -4.64 4.37 9.50
N VAL A 123 -3.47 4.97 9.32
CA VAL A 123 -2.55 5.33 10.40
C VAL A 123 -3.03 6.55 11.19
N TYR A 124 -3.90 7.37 10.61
CA TYR A 124 -4.42 8.56 11.28
C TYR A 124 -5.44 8.21 12.36
N SER A 125 -5.42 9.01 13.43
CA SER A 125 -6.35 8.88 14.56
C SER A 125 -7.79 9.01 14.10
N ILE A 126 -8.59 7.97 14.34
CA ILE A 126 -10.01 7.98 13.97
C ILE A 126 -10.83 8.89 14.89
N VAL A 127 -10.40 9.05 16.14
CA VAL A 127 -11.05 9.94 17.10
C VAL A 127 -10.92 11.37 16.61
N ASP A 128 -9.70 11.79 16.25
CA ASP A 128 -9.44 13.14 15.77
C ASP A 128 -10.11 13.42 14.42
N LEU A 129 -10.16 12.41 13.54
CA LEU A 129 -10.91 12.49 12.27
C LEU A 129 -12.42 12.67 12.52
N ARG A 130 -13.01 11.93 13.46
CA ARG A 130 -14.42 12.06 13.82
C ARG A 130 -14.71 13.44 14.41
N ASN A 131 -13.89 13.92 15.33
CA ASN A 131 -14.03 15.27 15.91
C ASN A 131 -13.93 16.35 14.85
N LEU A 132 -13.01 16.18 13.89
CA LEU A 132 -12.89 17.12 12.76
C LEU A 132 -14.17 17.14 11.91
N ILE A 133 -14.77 15.97 11.63
CA ILE A 133 -15.97 15.85 10.80
C ILE A 133 -17.21 16.35 11.54
N SER A 134 -17.37 16.04 12.83
CA SER A 134 -18.53 16.50 13.63
C SER A 134 -18.56 18.02 13.80
N ASN A 135 -17.39 18.67 13.86
CA ASN A 135 -17.26 20.11 13.95
C ASN A 135 -17.42 20.84 12.59
N LEU A 136 -17.57 20.09 11.51
CA LEU A 136 -17.79 20.65 10.18
C LEU A 136 -19.24 20.44 9.76
N ASN A 137 -20.02 21.51 9.67
CA ASN A 137 -21.29 21.47 8.97
C ASN A 137 -21.06 20.88 7.57
N LEU A 138 -21.73 19.79 7.24
CA LEU A 138 -21.55 19.00 5.99
C LEU A 138 -21.62 19.83 4.68
N LYS A 139 -22.20 21.03 4.74
CA LYS A 139 -22.23 22.01 3.61
C LYS A 139 -20.89 22.71 3.33
N LYS A 140 -19.84 22.49 4.16
CA LYS A 140 -18.51 23.10 4.00
C LYS A 140 -17.40 22.08 3.73
N SER A 141 -17.70 21.00 3.01
CA SER A 141 -16.78 19.90 2.69
C SER A 141 -15.45 20.34 2.03
N ILE A 142 -15.43 21.47 1.34
CA ILE A 142 -14.23 22.03 0.70
C ILE A 142 -13.15 22.44 1.72
N LYS A 143 -13.51 22.76 2.98
CA LYS A 143 -12.53 23.14 4.01
C LYS A 143 -11.84 21.96 4.72
N ILE A 144 -12.31 20.71 4.57
CA ILE A 144 -11.68 19.53 5.17
C ILE A 144 -10.35 19.23 4.48
N LYS A 145 -10.26 19.49 3.19
CA LYS A 145 -9.10 19.17 2.34
C LYS A 145 -7.78 19.76 2.85
N ASN A 146 -7.82 20.89 3.55
CA ASN A 146 -6.63 21.58 4.04
C ASN A 146 -6.24 21.24 5.50
N LYS A 147 -6.96 20.32 6.15
CA LYS A 147 -6.76 20.03 7.58
C LYS A 147 -6.13 18.67 7.85
N ILE A 148 -6.07 17.77 6.85
CA ILE A 148 -5.46 16.46 6.97
C ILE A 148 -4.22 16.43 6.09
N ASP A 149 -3.06 16.52 6.72
CA ASP A 149 -1.75 16.43 6.09
C ASP A 149 -0.90 15.34 6.75
N GLU A 150 0.37 15.28 6.43
CA GLU A 150 1.31 14.29 6.95
C GLU A 150 1.54 14.42 8.46
N LYS A 151 1.24 15.60 9.04
CA LYS A 151 1.38 15.92 10.48
C LYS A 151 0.12 15.63 11.27
N PHE A 152 -0.98 15.25 10.59
CA PHE A 152 -2.21 14.92 11.30
C PHE A 152 -2.00 13.78 12.31
N SER A 153 -2.69 13.85 13.44
CA SER A 153 -2.53 12.94 14.57
C SER A 153 -2.58 11.46 14.18
N THR A 154 -1.63 10.69 14.71
CA THR A 154 -1.57 9.23 14.59
C THR A 154 -1.71 8.53 15.94
N ASN A 155 -2.13 9.25 16.99
CA ASN A 155 -2.12 8.77 18.39
C ASN A 155 -3.10 7.65 18.68
N ALA A 156 -4.17 7.51 17.88
CA ALA A 156 -5.19 6.48 18.07
C ALA A 156 -5.52 5.80 16.73
N ALA A 157 -4.57 5.04 16.19
CA ALA A 157 -4.84 4.15 15.06
C ALA A 157 -5.86 3.10 15.48
N SER A 158 -7.02 3.06 14.83
CA SER A 158 -8.22 2.36 15.31
C SER A 158 -8.38 0.93 14.82
N SER A 159 -7.37 0.37 14.16
CA SER A 159 -7.39 -1.01 13.67
C SER A 159 -6.01 -1.64 13.74
N LEU A 160 -5.95 -2.96 13.90
CA LEU A 160 -4.68 -3.69 13.86
C LEU A 160 -3.93 -3.42 12.55
N TYR A 161 -4.64 -3.34 11.43
CA TYR A 161 -4.06 -2.95 10.15
C TYR A 161 -3.39 -1.56 10.20
N GLY A 162 -4.11 -0.55 10.70
CA GLY A 162 -3.57 0.81 10.85
C GLY A 162 -2.36 0.82 11.80
N PHE A 163 -2.45 0.13 12.92
CA PHE A 163 -1.35 -0.02 13.87
C PHE A 163 -0.12 -0.66 13.23
N THR A 164 -0.27 -1.80 12.52
CA THR A 164 0.88 -2.47 11.87
C THR A 164 1.52 -1.60 10.81
N LYS A 165 0.75 -0.82 10.05
CA LYS A 165 1.29 0.14 9.09
C LYS A 165 2.05 1.29 9.77
N LEU A 166 1.50 1.87 10.85
CA LEU A 166 2.16 2.91 11.61
C LEU A 166 3.46 2.40 12.28
N ALA A 167 3.42 1.21 12.87
CA ALA A 167 4.61 0.58 13.45
C ALA A 167 5.68 0.33 12.38
N SER A 168 5.29 -0.09 11.17
CA SER A 168 6.21 -0.25 10.04
C SER A 168 6.84 1.08 9.60
N GLU A 169 6.10 2.19 9.60
CA GLU A 169 6.66 3.52 9.35
C GLU A 169 7.78 3.86 10.36
N LYS A 170 7.55 3.61 11.64
CA LYS A 170 8.53 3.84 12.69
C LYS A 170 9.76 2.93 12.54
N LEU A 171 9.56 1.65 12.25
CA LEU A 171 10.67 0.74 11.95
C LEU A 171 11.52 1.22 10.77
N ILE A 172 10.90 1.70 9.69
CA ILE A 172 11.63 2.24 8.53
C ILE A 172 12.50 3.41 8.96
N MET A 173 11.95 4.36 9.71
CA MET A 173 12.70 5.52 10.20
C MET A 173 13.92 5.09 11.01
N GLU A 174 13.77 4.17 11.95
CA GLU A 174 14.85 3.64 12.78
C GLU A 174 15.90 2.89 11.96
N PHE A 175 15.47 1.99 11.06
CA PHE A 175 16.38 1.22 10.23
C PHE A 175 17.23 2.08 9.29
N PHE A 176 16.70 3.21 8.83
CA PHE A 176 17.39 4.12 7.92
C PHE A 176 18.07 5.29 8.62
N PHE A 177 17.87 5.44 9.92
CA PHE A 177 18.54 6.46 10.71
C PHE A 177 20.05 6.32 10.63
N ARG A 178 20.75 7.43 10.39
CA ARG A 178 22.22 7.50 10.23
C ARG A 178 22.81 6.55 9.18
N ARG A 179 22.00 6.10 8.19
CA ARG A 179 22.49 5.33 7.05
C ARG A 179 22.40 6.16 5.78
N ASP A 180 23.36 5.98 4.87
CA ASP A 180 23.30 6.60 3.53
C ASP A 180 22.34 5.83 2.61
N LEU A 181 21.10 5.68 3.08
CA LEU A 181 20.00 5.04 2.36
C LEU A 181 18.78 5.93 2.43
N LYS A 182 17.98 5.93 1.37
CA LYS A 182 16.76 6.75 1.28
C LYS A 182 15.51 5.92 1.50
N TYR A 183 14.55 6.50 2.20
CA TYR A 183 13.20 5.96 2.31
C TYR A 183 12.15 7.01 1.95
N ILE A 184 11.03 6.54 1.42
CA ILE A 184 9.82 7.33 1.17
C ILE A 184 8.64 6.54 1.71
N ILE A 185 7.77 7.18 2.47
CA ILE A 185 6.56 6.58 3.03
C ILE A 185 5.34 7.29 2.43
N ASN A 186 4.51 6.56 1.71
CA ASN A 186 3.29 7.09 1.10
C ASN A 186 2.06 6.63 1.87
N ARG A 187 1.32 7.55 2.47
CA ARG A 187 0.04 7.29 3.16
C ARG A 187 -1.12 7.45 2.18
N PHE A 188 -1.40 6.39 1.42
CA PHE A 188 -2.49 6.41 0.46
C PHE A 188 -3.86 6.25 1.12
N GLY A 189 -4.88 6.92 0.56
CA GLY A 189 -6.29 6.65 0.79
C GLY A 189 -6.74 5.35 0.12
N VAL A 190 -7.97 5.30 -0.38
CA VAL A 190 -8.49 4.15 -1.12
C VAL A 190 -7.91 4.16 -2.53
N ILE A 191 -7.07 3.18 -2.85
CA ILE A 191 -6.60 2.99 -4.23
C ILE A 191 -7.63 2.15 -4.98
N ALA A 192 -8.05 2.62 -6.16
CA ALA A 192 -8.99 1.92 -7.04
C ALA A 192 -8.51 1.90 -8.48
N GLY A 193 -8.99 0.94 -9.27
CA GLY A 193 -8.68 0.87 -10.70
C GLY A 193 -8.64 -0.53 -11.28
N PRO A 194 -8.17 -0.68 -12.53
CA PRO A 194 -8.14 -1.96 -13.25
C PRO A 194 -7.35 -3.05 -12.51
N TRP A 195 -7.83 -4.29 -12.64
CA TRP A 195 -7.25 -5.48 -12.02
C TRP A 195 -7.38 -5.56 -10.50
N GLN A 196 -8.27 -4.77 -9.92
CA GLN A 196 -8.70 -4.90 -8.55
C GLN A 196 -9.86 -5.89 -8.49
N PHE A 197 -9.69 -6.99 -7.76
CA PHE A 197 -10.75 -7.94 -7.50
C PHE A 197 -11.50 -7.52 -6.22
N GLY A 198 -12.73 -7.03 -6.41
CA GLY A 198 -13.57 -6.54 -5.33
C GLY A 198 -14.08 -7.66 -4.42
N LYS A 199 -14.11 -7.39 -3.11
CA LYS A 199 -14.75 -8.21 -2.07
C LYS A 199 -15.61 -7.31 -1.20
N GLN A 200 -16.52 -7.88 -0.42
CA GLN A 200 -17.40 -7.11 0.47
C GLN A 200 -16.62 -6.27 1.50
N ASP A 201 -15.52 -6.80 1.99
CA ASP A 201 -14.65 -6.16 3.00
C ASP A 201 -13.52 -5.33 2.40
N GLN A 202 -13.29 -5.43 1.07
CA GLN A 202 -12.21 -4.74 0.41
C GLN A 202 -12.46 -4.53 -1.09
N GLY A 203 -12.16 -3.31 -1.56
CA GLY A 203 -12.31 -2.99 -2.98
C GLY A 203 -13.76 -2.72 -3.36
N PHE A 204 -14.42 -1.84 -2.61
CA PHE A 204 -15.84 -1.53 -2.83
C PHE A 204 -16.12 -0.94 -4.23
N VAL A 205 -15.16 -0.18 -4.80
CA VAL A 205 -15.33 0.44 -6.13
C VAL A 205 -15.57 -0.63 -7.20
N PRO A 206 -14.66 -1.61 -7.43
CA PRO A 206 -14.92 -2.64 -8.43
C PRO A 206 -16.08 -3.56 -8.05
N LEU A 207 -16.35 -3.78 -6.76
CA LEU A 207 -17.53 -4.51 -6.33
C LEU A 207 -18.81 -3.81 -6.76
N TRP A 208 -18.89 -2.48 -6.58
CA TRP A 208 -20.05 -1.70 -6.98
C TRP A 208 -20.23 -1.66 -8.49
N VAL A 209 -19.14 -1.48 -9.25
CA VAL A 209 -19.17 -1.56 -10.72
C VAL A 209 -19.71 -2.93 -11.17
N ALA A 210 -19.19 -4.01 -10.60
CA ALA A 210 -19.68 -5.36 -10.93
C ALA A 210 -21.15 -5.56 -10.59
N LYS A 211 -21.58 -5.11 -9.41
CA LYS A 211 -23.00 -5.23 -9.00
C LYS A 211 -23.96 -4.43 -9.88
N HIS A 212 -23.56 -3.26 -10.35
CA HIS A 212 -24.34 -2.50 -11.34
C HIS A 212 -24.37 -3.22 -12.69
N LEU A 213 -23.22 -3.70 -13.16
CA LEU A 213 -23.12 -4.40 -14.44
C LEU A 213 -23.99 -5.67 -14.47
N PHE A 214 -23.94 -6.46 -13.38
CA PHE A 214 -24.68 -7.70 -13.26
C PHE A 214 -26.07 -7.52 -12.65
N LYS A 215 -26.53 -6.28 -12.43
CA LYS A 215 -27.86 -5.94 -11.86
C LYS A 215 -28.15 -6.67 -10.55
N THR A 216 -27.15 -6.85 -9.69
CA THR A 216 -27.29 -7.49 -8.38
C THR A 216 -27.49 -6.48 -7.28
N LYS A 217 -28.13 -6.90 -6.16
CA LYS A 217 -28.46 -6.04 -5.03
C LYS A 217 -27.22 -5.36 -4.44
N LEU A 218 -27.28 -4.03 -4.32
CA LEU A 218 -26.32 -3.22 -3.58
C LEU A 218 -26.86 -2.92 -2.18
N SER A 219 -25.94 -2.81 -1.22
CA SER A 219 -26.25 -2.33 0.13
C SER A 219 -25.09 -1.52 0.69
N TYR A 220 -25.40 -0.50 1.47
CA TYR A 220 -24.43 0.20 2.30
C TYR A 220 -24.15 -0.63 3.54
N ILE A 221 -22.87 -0.90 3.84
CA ILE A 221 -22.46 -1.73 4.96
C ILE A 221 -21.73 -0.87 5.98
N GLY A 222 -22.17 -0.93 7.24
CA GLY A 222 -21.62 -0.13 8.34
C GLY A 222 -22.20 1.28 8.44
N PHE A 223 -21.92 1.99 9.52
CA PHE A 223 -22.43 3.34 9.82
C PHE A 223 -23.95 3.49 9.69
N GLY A 224 -24.68 2.51 10.22
CA GLY A 224 -26.14 2.47 10.15
C GLY A 224 -26.74 2.14 8.77
N GLY A 225 -25.91 1.86 7.76
CA GLY A 225 -26.41 1.53 6.41
C GLY A 225 -26.85 2.75 5.58
N HIS A 226 -26.55 3.98 6.02
CA HIS A 226 -27.02 5.22 5.39
C HIS A 226 -26.10 5.75 4.27
N GLY A 227 -25.00 5.07 3.97
CA GLY A 227 -24.08 5.50 2.91
C GLY A 227 -23.26 6.78 3.21
N ASN A 228 -23.22 7.23 4.45
CA ASN A 228 -22.53 8.47 4.87
C ASN A 228 -21.01 8.34 5.01
N GLN A 229 -20.42 7.35 4.35
CA GLN A 229 -18.97 7.11 4.44
C GLN A 229 -18.21 8.05 3.51
N VAL A 230 -17.36 8.91 4.08
CA VAL A 230 -16.43 9.73 3.31
C VAL A 230 -15.12 8.97 3.10
N ARG A 231 -14.64 8.94 1.87
CA ARG A 231 -13.39 8.28 1.48
C ARG A 231 -12.64 9.15 0.49
N ASP A 232 -11.34 9.20 0.69
CA ASP A 232 -10.39 9.73 -0.27
C ASP A 232 -10.01 8.60 -1.24
N ILE A 233 -10.18 8.82 -2.53
CA ILE A 233 -9.96 7.81 -3.57
C ILE A 233 -8.92 8.31 -4.55
N ILE A 234 -7.92 7.47 -4.83
CA ILE A 234 -6.90 7.72 -5.85
C ILE A 234 -6.89 6.60 -6.89
N HIS A 235 -6.78 6.97 -8.16
CA HIS A 235 -6.67 5.98 -9.22
C HIS A 235 -5.28 5.35 -9.27
N ILE A 236 -5.19 4.04 -9.52
CA ILE A 236 -3.92 3.30 -9.51
C ILE A 236 -2.89 3.87 -10.49
N ASN A 237 -3.31 4.43 -11.63
CA ASN A 237 -2.38 5.04 -12.58
C ASN A 237 -1.68 6.27 -11.98
N ASP A 238 -2.35 7.03 -11.12
CA ASP A 238 -1.75 8.21 -10.49
C ASP A 238 -0.78 7.78 -9.37
N VAL A 239 -1.10 6.71 -8.63
CA VAL A 239 -0.12 6.06 -7.75
C VAL A 239 1.14 5.67 -8.53
N CYS A 240 0.99 5.02 -9.69
CA CYS A 240 2.12 4.62 -10.53
C CYS A 240 2.95 5.83 -11.01
N LYS A 241 2.29 6.95 -11.39
CA LYS A 241 2.99 8.18 -11.78
C LYS A 241 3.76 8.80 -10.62
N ILE A 242 3.15 8.88 -9.44
CA ILE A 242 3.78 9.38 -8.22
C ILE A 242 5.05 8.58 -7.91
N LEU A 243 4.94 7.25 -7.90
CA LEU A 243 6.09 6.38 -7.62
C LEU A 243 7.20 6.52 -8.68
N LEU A 244 6.84 6.68 -9.95
CA LEU A 244 7.84 6.94 -11.00
C LEU A 244 8.60 8.24 -10.74
N ILE A 245 7.90 9.33 -10.40
CA ILE A 245 8.52 10.62 -10.07
C ILE A 245 9.44 10.48 -8.85
N GLN A 246 8.99 9.78 -7.81
CA GLN A 246 9.78 9.51 -6.61
C GLN A 246 11.05 8.72 -6.94
N ILE A 247 10.98 7.70 -7.78
CA ILE A 247 12.13 6.90 -8.22
C ILE A 247 13.14 7.77 -8.99
N LEU A 248 12.65 8.58 -9.93
CA LEU A 248 13.52 9.44 -10.75
C LEU A 248 14.21 10.54 -9.91
N LYS A 249 13.56 11.01 -8.87
CA LYS A 249 14.07 12.05 -7.97
C LYS A 249 14.67 11.51 -6.67
N LEU A 250 14.78 10.19 -6.50
CA LEU A 250 15.11 9.55 -5.22
C LEU A 250 16.40 10.10 -4.59
N LYS A 251 17.44 10.37 -5.39
CA LYS A 251 18.70 10.96 -4.89
C LYS A 251 18.55 12.39 -4.37
N LYS A 252 17.54 13.13 -4.86
CA LYS A 252 17.28 14.55 -4.52
C LYS A 252 16.22 14.73 -3.44
N ILE A 253 15.48 13.66 -3.12
CA ILE A 253 14.42 13.70 -2.11
C ILE A 253 15.04 13.47 -0.73
N ASN A 254 14.71 14.34 0.22
CA ASN A 254 14.97 14.06 1.63
C ASN A 254 14.06 12.94 2.11
N ASN A 255 14.53 12.11 3.05
CA ASN A 255 13.72 11.08 3.67
C ASN A 255 12.46 11.70 4.29
N GLY A 256 11.31 11.07 4.09
CA GLY A 256 10.07 11.64 4.59
C GLY A 256 8.81 10.82 4.34
N ILE A 257 7.72 11.32 4.90
CA ILE A 257 6.37 10.79 4.74
C ILE A 257 5.64 11.68 3.75
N LEU A 258 5.03 11.08 2.74
CA LEU A 258 4.26 11.77 1.72
C LEU A 258 2.80 11.30 1.73
N PHE A 259 1.89 12.25 1.71
CA PHE A 259 0.46 12.03 1.60
C PHE A 259 -0.02 12.52 0.23
N PRO A 260 -0.19 11.63 -0.77
CA PRO A 260 -0.44 12.04 -2.15
C PRO A 260 -1.88 12.43 -2.46
N SER A 261 -2.78 12.44 -1.48
CA SER A 261 -4.22 12.68 -1.68
C SER A 261 -4.63 14.14 -1.82
N ARG A 262 -3.74 15.01 -2.28
CA ARG A 262 -4.12 16.36 -2.67
C ARG A 262 -4.44 16.40 -4.16
N SER A 263 -5.58 15.84 -4.52
CA SER A 263 -6.17 16.04 -5.86
C SER A 263 -7.19 17.18 -5.84
#